data_a0dac98b417529667c0d1c632434ac8c
#
_entry.id   a0dac98b417529667c0d1c632434ac8c
#
_cell.length_a   1.000
_cell.length_b   1.000
_cell.length_c   1.000
_cell.angle_alpha   90.00
_cell.angle_beta   90.00
_cell.angle_gamma   90.00
#
_symmetry.space_group_name_H-M   'P 1'
#
loop_
_entity.id
_entity.type
_entity.pdbx_description
1 polymer ?
#
loop_
_entity_poly.entity_id
_entity_poly.type
_entity_poly.pdbx_seq_one_letter_code
_entity_poly.pdbx_strand_id
1 'polypeptide(L)'
;MTLSTHAIRPTAADPDRAGKPRTVVVGYDGSDEARAAFAVAIDRAQPSDRIVLVHATAPASNWLGTPYYDRAVEQIHVAAERVLDEMRPIAEQVETNIEFSVLEGPPAEVLIRAAAVREADEIVVGSRGLGRFRGALGSVSQELLREAARPVLVVSRDAAAVRGAPALAS
;
A
#
# COMPACT_ATOMS: atom_id res chain seq x y z
N MET A 1 -26.58 -22.99 -17.75
CA MET A 1 -25.84 -23.00 -16.50
C MET A 1 -25.32 -21.56 -16.28
N THR A 2 -26.12 -20.78 -15.57
CA THR A 2 -25.95 -19.31 -15.47
C THR A 2 -25.05 -19.02 -14.32
N LEU A 3 -23.85 -18.49 -14.59
CA LEU A 3 -22.92 -18.00 -13.56
C LEU A 3 -23.52 -16.72 -12.98
N SER A 4 -23.96 -16.81 -11.72
CA SER A 4 -24.43 -15.68 -10.94
C SER A 4 -23.25 -14.73 -10.65
N THR A 5 -23.22 -13.59 -11.30
CA THR A 5 -22.30 -12.49 -10.99
C THR A 5 -22.67 -11.96 -9.61
N HIS A 6 -21.96 -12.40 -8.58
CA HIS A 6 -22.05 -11.77 -7.27
C HIS A 6 -21.42 -10.37 -7.39
N ALA A 7 -22.28 -9.37 -7.52
CA ALA A 7 -21.86 -7.99 -7.33
C ALA A 7 -21.33 -7.85 -5.89
N ILE A 8 -20.05 -7.57 -5.75
CA ILE A 8 -19.45 -7.19 -4.47
C ILE A 8 -20.13 -5.88 -4.09
N ARG A 9 -21.06 -5.95 -3.13
CA ARG A 9 -21.61 -4.76 -2.50
C ARG A 9 -20.45 -4.00 -1.87
N PRO A 10 -20.37 -2.67 -2.05
CA PRO A 10 -19.46 -1.88 -1.23
C PRO A 10 -19.80 -2.20 0.22
N THR A 11 -18.80 -2.55 1.01
CA THR A 11 -18.96 -2.75 2.46
C THR A 11 -19.61 -1.49 2.99
N ALA A 12 -20.85 -1.62 3.49
CA ALA A 12 -21.57 -0.53 4.07
C ALA A 12 -20.66 0.10 5.15
N ALA A 13 -20.48 1.41 5.08
CA ALA A 13 -19.77 2.13 6.13
C ALA A 13 -20.37 1.67 7.47
N ASP A 14 -19.51 1.19 8.36
CA ASP A 14 -19.91 0.77 9.70
C ASP A 14 -20.65 1.95 10.35
N PRO A 15 -21.95 1.87 10.64
CA PRO A 15 -22.72 2.99 11.18
C PRO A 15 -22.22 3.45 12.55
N ASP A 16 -21.51 2.59 13.29
CA ASP A 16 -20.90 2.93 14.59
C ASP A 16 -19.59 3.74 14.43
N ARG A 17 -19.10 3.89 13.19
CA ARG A 17 -17.87 4.65 12.84
C ARG A 17 -18.13 6.02 12.23
N ALA A 18 -19.37 6.46 12.15
CA ALA A 18 -19.70 7.77 11.59
C ALA A 18 -18.97 8.89 12.37
N GLY A 19 -17.93 9.46 11.73
CA GLY A 19 -17.20 10.63 12.24
C GLY A 19 -15.83 10.37 12.90
N LYS A 20 -15.36 9.12 13.03
CA LYS A 20 -13.97 8.88 13.50
C LYS A 20 -13.01 8.82 12.32
N PRO A 21 -11.89 9.59 12.37
CA PRO A 21 -10.84 9.48 11.36
C PRO A 21 -10.31 8.03 11.26
N ARG A 22 -10.16 7.53 10.05
CA ARG A 22 -9.58 6.21 9.78
C ARG A 22 -8.09 6.35 9.48
N THR A 23 -7.31 5.35 9.87
CA THR A 23 -5.93 5.20 9.43
C THR A 23 -5.84 3.99 8.50
N VAL A 24 -5.34 4.23 7.29
CA VAL A 24 -5.15 3.20 6.26
C VAL A 24 -3.66 3.07 5.96
N VAL A 25 -3.12 1.86 6.08
CA VAL A 25 -1.75 1.56 5.65
C VAL A 25 -1.79 1.04 4.22
N VAL A 26 -1.04 1.67 3.32
CA VAL A 26 -0.94 1.26 1.91
C VAL A 26 0.47 0.79 1.62
N GLY A 27 0.62 -0.46 1.16
CA GLY A 27 1.90 -0.99 0.68
C GLY A 27 2.21 -0.50 -0.73
N TYR A 28 3.39 0.08 -0.93
CA TYR A 28 3.80 0.66 -2.19
C TYR A 28 5.20 0.21 -2.61
N ASP A 29 5.31 -0.37 -3.81
CA ASP A 29 6.57 -0.84 -4.39
C ASP A 29 6.88 -0.24 -5.78
N GLY A 30 6.10 0.76 -6.21
CA GLY A 30 6.23 1.38 -7.53
C GLY A 30 5.56 0.58 -8.66
N SER A 31 4.92 -0.56 -8.40
CA SER A 31 4.17 -1.31 -9.40
C SER A 31 2.85 -0.62 -9.77
N ASP A 32 2.31 -0.96 -10.95
CA ASP A 32 0.99 -0.47 -11.39
C ASP A 32 -0.13 -0.89 -10.42
N GLU A 33 -0.02 -2.09 -9.85
CA GLU A 33 -0.97 -2.58 -8.85
C GLU A 33 -0.88 -1.81 -7.54
N ALA A 34 0.33 -1.40 -7.12
CA ALA A 34 0.51 -0.56 -5.95
C ALA A 34 -0.02 0.88 -6.18
N ARG A 35 0.16 1.42 -7.39
CA ARG A 35 -0.46 2.69 -7.80
C ARG A 35 -1.99 2.58 -7.75
N ALA A 36 -2.56 1.50 -8.28
CA ALA A 36 -4.00 1.24 -8.21
C ALA A 36 -4.50 1.12 -6.76
N ALA A 37 -3.74 0.45 -5.89
CA ALA A 37 -4.06 0.32 -4.47
C ALA A 37 -4.10 1.69 -3.77
N PHE A 38 -3.12 2.54 -4.04
CA PHE A 38 -3.07 3.90 -3.50
C PHE A 38 -4.23 4.76 -4.02
N ALA A 39 -4.53 4.71 -5.33
CA ALA A 39 -5.67 5.42 -5.91
C ALA A 39 -7.00 4.99 -5.27
N VAL A 40 -7.21 3.70 -5.04
CA VAL A 40 -8.41 3.18 -4.35
C VAL A 40 -8.46 3.64 -2.89
N ALA A 41 -7.32 3.70 -2.20
CA ALA A 41 -7.27 4.20 -0.84
C ALA A 41 -7.68 5.69 -0.76
N ILE A 42 -7.19 6.53 -1.68
CA ILE A 42 -7.58 7.95 -1.78
C ILE A 42 -9.08 8.09 -2.11
N ASP A 43 -9.59 7.36 -3.11
CA ASP A 43 -11.00 7.43 -3.51
C ASP A 43 -11.99 7.09 -2.38
N ARG A 44 -11.54 6.26 -1.43
CA ARG A 44 -12.35 5.81 -0.28
C ARG A 44 -12.13 6.64 0.97
N ALA A 45 -11.11 7.50 0.99
CA ALA A 45 -10.76 8.29 2.15
C ALA A 45 -11.66 9.54 2.28
N GLN A 46 -11.89 9.96 3.51
CA GLN A 46 -12.46 11.26 3.84
C GLN A 46 -11.33 12.24 4.19
N PRO A 47 -11.54 13.55 4.13
CA PRO A 47 -10.54 14.55 4.50
C PRO A 47 -9.95 14.37 5.91
N SER A 48 -10.75 13.83 6.84
CA SER A 48 -10.33 13.54 8.21
C SER A 48 -9.48 12.27 8.36
N ASP A 49 -9.45 11.40 7.34
CA ASP A 49 -8.71 10.14 7.38
C ASP A 49 -7.21 10.37 7.20
N ARG A 50 -6.42 9.36 7.55
CA ARG A 50 -4.98 9.34 7.35
C ARG A 50 -4.59 8.11 6.52
N ILE A 51 -3.82 8.34 5.47
CA ILE A 51 -3.19 7.29 4.66
C ILE A 51 -1.70 7.27 4.98
N VAL A 52 -1.16 6.11 5.31
CA VAL A 52 0.28 5.89 5.51
C VAL A 52 0.78 5.06 4.34
N LEU A 53 1.49 5.68 3.41
CA LEU A 53 2.09 5.01 2.27
C LEU A 53 3.44 4.44 2.68
N VAL A 54 3.57 3.12 2.67
CA VAL A 54 4.72 2.41 3.21
C VAL A 54 5.47 1.70 2.09
N HIS A 55 6.76 2.01 1.96
CA HIS A 55 7.71 1.25 1.15
C HIS A 55 8.62 0.42 2.05
N ALA A 56 8.69 -0.89 1.80
CA ALA A 56 9.55 -1.80 2.53
C ALA A 56 10.86 -2.03 1.79
N THR A 57 11.99 -1.91 2.48
CA THR A 57 13.33 -2.14 1.91
C THR A 57 13.98 -3.38 2.51
N ALA A 58 14.79 -4.05 1.72
CA ALA A 58 15.67 -5.10 2.26
C ALA A 58 16.74 -4.49 3.17
N PRO A 59 17.13 -5.19 4.25
CA PRO A 59 18.25 -4.75 5.08
C PRO A 59 19.54 -4.69 4.28
N ALA A 60 20.38 -3.69 4.57
CA ALA A 60 21.70 -3.61 3.97
C ALA A 60 22.56 -4.79 4.43
N SER A 61 23.30 -5.38 3.49
CA SER A 61 24.21 -6.50 3.81
C SER A 61 25.49 -5.98 4.48
N ASN A 62 25.77 -6.47 5.69
CA ASN A 62 26.94 -6.03 6.49
C ASN A 62 28.21 -6.85 6.24
N TRP A 63 28.22 -7.77 5.27
CA TRP A 63 29.39 -8.65 5.04
C TRP A 63 30.62 -7.92 4.49
N LEU A 64 30.47 -6.73 3.92
CA LEU A 64 31.56 -5.90 3.40
C LEU A 64 32.19 -4.96 4.44
N GLY A 65 31.62 -4.88 5.66
CA GLY A 65 32.10 -3.98 6.72
C GLY A 65 31.85 -2.49 6.47
N THR A 66 32.04 -1.69 7.51
CA THR A 66 32.09 -0.22 7.42
C THR A 66 33.39 0.19 6.71
N PRO A 67 33.41 1.17 5.77
CA PRO A 67 32.39 2.17 5.43
C PRO A 67 31.45 1.79 4.29
N TYR A 68 31.57 0.59 3.70
CA TYR A 68 30.74 0.16 2.59
C TYR A 68 29.28 -0.06 3.01
N TYR A 69 29.08 -0.50 4.25
CA TYR A 69 27.74 -0.67 4.84
C TYR A 69 26.99 0.66 4.90
N ASP A 70 27.59 1.73 5.41
CA ASP A 70 26.94 3.05 5.54
C ASP A 70 26.50 3.60 4.18
N ARG A 71 27.35 3.45 3.16
CA ARG A 71 27.00 3.84 1.79
C ARG A 71 25.86 3.00 1.22
N ALA A 72 25.83 1.70 1.50
CA ALA A 72 24.77 0.82 1.05
C ALA A 72 23.43 1.19 1.70
N VAL A 73 23.42 1.46 3.00
CA VAL A 73 22.24 1.94 3.73
C VAL A 73 21.72 3.24 3.12
N GLU A 74 22.60 4.22 2.90
CA GLU A 74 22.22 5.51 2.29
C GLU A 74 21.64 5.33 0.88
N GLN A 75 22.26 4.50 0.04
CA GLN A 75 21.77 4.23 -1.32
C GLN A 75 20.41 3.54 -1.31
N ILE A 76 20.19 2.58 -0.42
CA ILE A 76 18.90 1.91 -0.26
C ILE A 76 17.83 2.93 0.15
N HIS A 77 18.15 3.79 1.13
CA HIS A 77 17.23 4.81 1.61
C HIS A 77 16.87 5.82 0.51
N VAL A 78 17.87 6.36 -0.18
CA VAL A 78 17.65 7.30 -1.30
C VAL A 78 16.83 6.64 -2.43
N ALA A 79 17.08 5.38 -2.74
CA ALA A 79 16.30 4.66 -3.75
C ALA A 79 14.85 4.45 -3.32
N ALA A 80 14.62 4.13 -2.04
CA ALA A 80 13.31 3.95 -1.47
C ALA A 80 12.49 5.25 -1.43
N GLU A 81 13.11 6.35 -1.04
CA GLU A 81 12.47 7.68 -1.06
C GLU A 81 12.03 8.06 -2.48
N ARG A 82 12.84 7.79 -3.50
CA ARG A 82 12.47 8.04 -4.90
C ARG A 82 11.23 7.27 -5.34
N VAL A 83 11.04 6.04 -4.85
CA VAL A 83 9.84 5.25 -5.14
C VAL A 83 8.59 5.94 -4.56
N LEU A 84 8.70 6.49 -3.37
CA LEU A 84 7.60 7.22 -2.73
C LEU A 84 7.39 8.61 -3.32
N ASP A 85 8.45 9.29 -3.75
CA ASP A 85 8.40 10.65 -4.31
C ASP A 85 7.51 10.74 -5.56
N GLU A 86 7.35 9.64 -6.30
CA GLU A 86 6.41 9.58 -7.43
C GLU A 86 4.96 9.90 -7.02
N MET A 87 4.61 9.64 -5.77
CA MET A 87 3.24 9.82 -5.26
C MET A 87 3.02 11.18 -4.56
N ARG A 88 4.07 11.95 -4.29
CA ARG A 88 3.96 13.26 -3.63
C ARG A 88 3.10 14.27 -4.41
N PRO A 89 3.24 14.42 -5.74
CA PRO A 89 2.40 15.35 -6.49
C PRO A 89 0.91 15.01 -6.42
N ILE A 90 0.57 13.74 -6.25
CA ILE A 90 -0.81 13.28 -6.08
C ILE A 90 -1.29 13.56 -4.66
N ALA A 91 -0.43 13.30 -3.68
CA ALA A 91 -0.73 13.57 -2.27
C ALA A 91 -1.00 15.05 -2.01
N GLU A 92 -0.32 15.95 -2.71
CA GLU A 92 -0.52 17.40 -2.60
C GLU A 92 -1.86 17.89 -3.20
N GLN A 93 -2.52 17.07 -4.02
CA GLN A 93 -3.79 17.43 -4.67
C GLN A 93 -5.02 16.91 -3.93
N VAL A 94 -4.85 16.15 -2.86
CA VAL A 94 -5.94 15.58 -2.08
C VAL A 94 -6.00 16.21 -0.69
N GLU A 95 -7.20 16.30 -0.14
CA GLU A 95 -7.41 16.88 1.20
C GLU A 95 -7.06 15.92 2.34
N THR A 96 -6.97 14.63 2.03
CA THR A 96 -6.62 13.58 3.00
C THR A 96 -5.17 13.68 3.43
N ASN A 97 -4.90 13.51 4.72
CA ASN A 97 -3.53 13.49 5.25
C ASN A 97 -2.77 12.23 4.78
N ILE A 98 -1.73 12.42 3.99
CA ILE A 98 -0.89 11.33 3.47
C ILE A 98 0.52 11.42 4.08
N GLU A 99 0.90 10.36 4.78
CA GLU A 99 2.22 10.19 5.37
C GLU A 99 3.03 9.18 4.55
N PHE A 100 4.30 9.48 4.28
CA PHE A 100 5.23 8.60 3.56
C PHE A 100 6.19 7.97 4.55
N SER A 101 6.42 6.67 4.43
CA SER A 101 7.26 5.93 5.37
C SER A 101 8.09 4.85 4.66
N VAL A 102 9.41 4.92 4.79
CA VAL A 102 10.33 3.86 4.39
C VAL A 102 10.67 3.04 5.62
N LEU A 103 10.47 1.73 5.55
CA LEU A 103 10.72 0.81 6.65
C LEU A 103 11.54 -0.40 6.18
N GLU A 104 12.47 -0.85 7.01
CA GLU A 104 13.33 -1.99 6.71
C GLU A 104 12.69 -3.31 7.18
N GLY A 105 12.75 -4.32 6.32
CA GLY A 105 12.32 -5.70 6.61
C GLY A 105 11.50 -6.34 5.50
N PRO A 106 11.05 -7.59 5.72
CA PRO A 106 10.16 -8.30 4.81
C PRO A 106 8.85 -7.50 4.62
N PRO A 107 8.37 -7.29 3.38
CA PRO A 107 7.27 -6.35 3.11
C PRO A 107 5.98 -6.64 3.89
N ALA A 108 5.55 -7.90 3.99
CA ALA A 108 4.33 -8.23 4.71
C ALA A 108 4.45 -7.96 6.22
N GLU A 109 5.57 -8.36 6.84
CA GLU A 109 5.85 -8.09 8.25
C GLU A 109 5.93 -6.58 8.54
N VAL A 110 6.56 -5.83 7.64
CA VAL A 110 6.65 -4.36 7.72
C VAL A 110 5.26 -3.73 7.72
N LEU A 111 4.39 -4.15 6.81
CA LEU A 111 3.03 -3.62 6.70
C LEU A 111 2.17 -4.00 7.91
N ILE A 112 2.27 -5.23 8.42
CA ILE A 112 1.59 -5.68 9.65
C ILE A 112 2.04 -4.84 10.84
N ARG A 113 3.36 -4.67 11.00
CA ARG A 113 3.94 -3.86 12.08
C ARG A 113 3.53 -2.39 11.97
N ALA A 114 3.58 -1.81 10.78
CA ALA A 114 3.15 -0.44 10.54
C ALA A 114 1.67 -0.26 10.90
N ALA A 115 0.80 -1.20 10.51
CA ALA A 115 -0.61 -1.17 10.82
C ALA A 115 -0.87 -1.29 12.34
N ALA A 116 -0.10 -2.12 13.04
CA ALA A 116 -0.22 -2.27 14.49
C ALA A 116 0.22 -0.99 15.23
N VAL A 117 1.39 -0.42 14.90
CA VAL A 117 1.94 0.79 15.52
C VAL A 117 1.08 2.02 15.27
N ARG A 118 0.46 2.12 14.09
CA ARG A 118 -0.40 3.25 13.69
C ARG A 118 -1.86 3.04 14.06
N GLU A 119 -2.20 1.91 14.71
CA GLU A 119 -3.58 1.51 15.02
C GLU A 119 -4.49 1.57 13.77
N ALA A 120 -3.93 1.13 12.63
CA ALA A 120 -4.62 1.21 11.36
C ALA A 120 -5.90 0.37 11.34
N ASP A 121 -6.88 0.85 10.63
CA ASP A 121 -8.18 0.18 10.44
C ASP A 121 -8.13 -0.88 9.34
N GLU A 122 -7.31 -0.66 8.31
CA GLU A 122 -7.10 -1.62 7.22
C GLU A 122 -5.71 -1.49 6.60
N ILE A 123 -5.30 -2.55 5.89
CA ILE A 123 -4.11 -2.57 5.04
C ILE A 123 -4.58 -2.68 3.60
N VAL A 124 -4.07 -1.84 2.70
CA VAL A 124 -4.39 -1.87 1.26
C VAL A 124 -3.12 -2.19 0.49
N VAL A 125 -3.19 -3.18 -0.40
CA VAL A 125 -2.05 -3.57 -1.23
C VAL A 125 -2.48 -3.93 -2.64
N GLY A 126 -1.54 -3.84 -3.58
CA GLY A 126 -1.74 -4.39 -4.90
C GLY A 126 -1.88 -5.92 -4.88
N SER A 127 -2.64 -6.47 -5.82
CA SER A 127 -2.77 -7.92 -5.95
C SER A 127 -1.46 -8.61 -6.33
N ARG A 128 -0.52 -7.85 -6.89
CA ARG A 128 0.83 -8.25 -7.29
C ARG A 128 1.77 -7.07 -7.07
N GLY A 129 3.06 -7.33 -7.09
CA GLY A 129 4.11 -6.32 -7.11
C GLY A 129 4.92 -6.42 -8.41
N LEU A 130 6.19 -6.07 -8.36
CA LEU A 130 7.12 -6.08 -9.50
C LEU A 130 7.40 -7.48 -10.10
N GLY A 131 6.85 -8.55 -9.51
CA GLY A 131 7.01 -9.93 -9.98
C GLY A 131 6.18 -10.23 -11.24
N ARG A 132 6.73 -11.11 -12.13
CA ARG A 132 6.20 -11.39 -13.49
C ARG A 132 5.16 -12.52 -13.59
N PHE A 133 4.66 -13.08 -12.51
CA PHE A 133 3.72 -14.21 -12.58
C PHE A 133 2.29 -13.74 -12.88
N ARG A 134 1.73 -14.18 -14.03
CA ARG A 134 0.34 -13.91 -14.40
C ARG A 134 -0.60 -14.93 -13.73
N GLY A 135 -1.67 -14.45 -13.11
CA GLY A 135 -2.80 -15.29 -12.68
C GLY A 135 -2.87 -15.66 -11.19
N ALA A 136 -1.86 -15.35 -10.38
CA ALA A 136 -1.87 -15.59 -8.93
C ALA A 136 -1.67 -14.29 -8.14
N LEU A 137 -2.13 -14.26 -6.89
CA LEU A 137 -1.79 -13.21 -5.94
C LEU A 137 -0.28 -13.19 -5.68
N GLY A 138 0.28 -12.00 -5.47
CA GLY A 138 1.67 -11.82 -5.08
C GLY A 138 1.96 -12.40 -3.68
N SER A 139 3.23 -12.70 -3.41
CA SER A 139 3.65 -13.26 -2.12
C SER A 139 3.25 -12.38 -0.94
N VAL A 140 3.45 -11.07 -1.05
CA VAL A 140 3.09 -10.10 0.00
C VAL A 140 1.59 -10.10 0.28
N SER A 141 0.75 -10.02 -0.75
CA SER A 141 -0.71 -10.04 -0.57
C SER A 141 -1.21 -11.38 -0.02
N GLN A 142 -0.62 -12.51 -0.41
CA GLN A 142 -0.95 -13.82 0.16
C GLN A 142 -0.55 -13.92 1.64
N GLU A 143 0.62 -13.43 2.00
CA GLU A 143 1.12 -13.45 3.38
C GLU A 143 0.27 -12.54 4.28
N LEU A 144 -0.07 -11.34 3.82
CA LEU A 144 -0.97 -10.43 4.55
C LEU A 144 -2.35 -11.05 4.79
N LEU A 145 -2.96 -11.69 3.78
CA LEU A 145 -4.26 -12.36 3.92
C LEU A 145 -4.22 -13.49 4.96
N ARG A 146 -3.07 -14.10 5.20
CA ARG A 146 -2.91 -15.18 6.17
C ARG A 146 -2.60 -14.67 7.58
N GLU A 147 -1.83 -13.60 7.71
CA GLU A 147 -1.19 -13.21 8.97
C GLU A 147 -1.65 -11.87 9.56
N ALA A 148 -2.26 -11.01 8.74
CA ALA A 148 -2.69 -9.71 9.24
C ALA A 148 -3.87 -9.82 10.20
N ALA A 149 -3.74 -9.16 11.37
CA ALA A 149 -4.84 -9.02 12.33
C ALA A 149 -5.84 -7.91 11.96
N ARG A 150 -5.54 -7.14 10.91
CA ARG A 150 -6.39 -6.07 10.36
C ARG A 150 -7.00 -6.52 9.04
N PRO A 151 -8.17 -6.01 8.65
CA PRO A 151 -8.72 -6.20 7.31
C PRO A 151 -7.69 -5.87 6.24
N VAL A 152 -7.61 -6.71 5.20
CA VAL A 152 -6.70 -6.51 4.06
C VAL A 152 -7.52 -6.34 2.79
N LEU A 153 -7.35 -5.20 2.14
CA LEU A 153 -7.92 -4.94 0.83
C LEU A 153 -6.85 -5.20 -0.24
N VAL A 154 -7.09 -6.18 -1.08
CA VAL A 154 -6.21 -6.50 -2.21
C VAL A 154 -6.80 -5.91 -3.49
N VAL A 155 -6.06 -5.02 -4.14
CA VAL A 155 -6.50 -4.26 -5.32
C VAL A 155 -5.81 -4.80 -6.57
N SER A 156 -6.59 -5.16 -7.58
CA SER A 156 -6.06 -5.46 -8.91
C SER A 156 -5.91 -4.16 -9.72
N ARG A 157 -5.00 -4.16 -10.68
CA ARG A 157 -4.81 -3.04 -11.61
C ARG A 157 -6.10 -2.57 -12.27
N ASP A 158 -6.96 -3.51 -12.65
CA ASP A 158 -8.22 -3.21 -13.36
C ASP A 158 -9.28 -2.57 -12.44
N ALA A 159 -9.13 -2.69 -11.13
CA ALA A 159 -10.09 -2.12 -10.18
C ALA A 159 -10.07 -0.58 -10.14
N ALA A 160 -8.94 0.05 -10.41
CA ALA A 160 -8.81 1.50 -10.49
C ALA A 160 -9.51 2.08 -11.75
N ALA A 161 -9.52 1.34 -12.86
CA ALA A 161 -10.14 1.76 -14.10
C ALA A 161 -11.68 1.79 -14.03
N VAL A 162 -12.29 0.96 -13.19
CA VAL A 162 -13.76 0.82 -13.08
C VAL A 162 -14.40 2.03 -12.35
N ARG A 163 -13.66 2.81 -11.60
CA ARG A 163 -14.19 3.88 -10.73
C ARG A 163 -13.87 5.30 -11.16
N GLY A 164 -13.21 5.50 -12.30
CA GLY A 164 -12.91 6.86 -12.77
C GLY A 164 -11.87 7.59 -11.91
N ALA A 165 -11.02 6.84 -11.22
CA ALA A 165 -9.85 7.43 -10.56
C ALA A 165 -9.05 8.27 -11.57
N PRO A 166 -8.50 9.44 -11.19
CA PRO A 166 -7.73 10.27 -12.08
C PRO A 166 -6.64 9.43 -12.73
N ALA A 167 -6.58 9.43 -14.06
CA ALA A 167 -5.56 8.70 -14.80
C ALA A 167 -4.20 9.23 -14.34
N LEU A 168 -3.47 8.40 -13.58
CA LEU A 168 -2.10 8.69 -13.25
C LEU A 168 -1.34 8.65 -14.55
N ALA A 169 -1.00 9.83 -15.09
CA ALA A 169 -0.28 9.99 -16.35
C ALA A 169 1.04 9.20 -16.27
N SER A 170 1.28 8.39 -17.29
CA SER A 170 2.49 7.60 -17.49
C SER A 170 3.68 8.49 -17.77
#